data_9e8bbd99b6b33b502514d3bf91d2ba52
#
_entry.id   9e8bbd99b6b33b502514d3bf91d2ba52
#
_cell.length_a   1.000
_cell.length_b   1.000
_cell.length_c   1.000
_cell.angle_alpha   90.00
_cell.angle_beta   90.00
_cell.angle_gamma   90.00
#
_symmetry.space_group_name_H-M   'P 1'
#
loop_
_entity.id
_entity.type
_entity.pdbx_description
1 polymer ?
#
loop_
_entity_poly.entity_id
_entity_poly.type
_entity_poly.pdbx_seq_one_letter_code
_entity_poly.pdbx_strand_id
1 'polypeptide(L)'
;LESHIMPVYRSKTSTHGRNMAGARALWRATGMKEGDFGKPIIAVANSFTQFVPGHVHLKDMGQLVAREIEKAGGIAKEFNTIAVDDGIAMGHAGMLYSLPSRELIADAVEYMVNAHCADALVCISNCDKITPGMLMAAMRLNIPVVFVSGGPMEAGKVTWGGKTKGLDLVDAMVAGADDKVSDAESDAIERSACPTCGSCSGMFTANSMNCLTEALGLSLPGNGSLVATHAERKQLFLRAGRTIVELCKRYYEQDDVTVLPRSIASFNAFENAMTLDIAMGGSTNTVLHLLAIAHEAGVDFTMKDMDRLSRHVPTLCKVAPSSEYHMEDVHRAGGTTAILGELLRAKLLHGEAHTVHGATMAEVLQQWDITQNKDEAVQKFFRAAPGGIATTIAFSQSMLYPTVDDDRSTGCIRDAAHAYSKDGGLAVLHGNIAVDGCIVKTAGVDESILKFTGRARVFESQDDAVASILADEVVAGDVVVIRYEGPKGGPGMQEMLYPTTYLKSKGLGKLCALLTDGRFSGGTSGLSIGHVSPEAARGGAIALIEEGDTIAIDIPHRSITLQISESEMAVRRSVMMARGKKAWHPATRVRHVSVALRAYAAMTTSADKGAVRDVSQIEHR
;
A
#
# COMPACT_ATOMS: atom_id res chain seq x y z
N LEU A 1 17.21 -29.88 -28.17
CA LEU A 1 18.11 -28.82 -27.72
C LEU A 1 17.63 -27.55 -28.40
N GLU A 2 16.70 -26.79 -27.74
CA GLU A 2 16.39 -25.44 -28.16
C GLU A 2 17.68 -24.62 -27.99
N SER A 3 18.15 -24.00 -29.06
CA SER A 3 19.28 -23.09 -29.01
C SER A 3 18.90 -21.91 -28.10
N HIS A 4 19.51 -21.83 -26.95
CA HIS A 4 19.33 -20.70 -26.03
C HIS A 4 19.81 -19.42 -26.73
N ILE A 5 18.89 -18.55 -27.06
CA ILE A 5 19.18 -17.28 -27.74
C ILE A 5 19.30 -16.20 -26.66
N MET A 6 20.48 -15.58 -26.57
CA MET A 6 20.70 -14.44 -25.67
C MET A 6 19.63 -13.36 -25.90
N PRO A 7 19.06 -12.76 -24.83
CA PRO A 7 18.11 -11.67 -24.97
C PRO A 7 18.73 -10.47 -25.66
N VAL A 8 17.97 -9.82 -26.50
CA VAL A 8 18.41 -8.63 -27.26
C VAL A 8 17.70 -7.40 -26.71
N TYR A 9 18.40 -6.27 -26.60
CA TYR A 9 17.79 -5.01 -26.22
C TYR A 9 16.52 -4.73 -27.02
N ARG A 10 15.40 -4.51 -26.35
CA ARG A 10 14.08 -4.23 -26.96
C ARG A 10 14.15 -2.95 -27.80
N SER A 11 14.93 -1.96 -27.35
CA SER A 11 15.13 -0.68 -28.01
C SER A 11 15.73 -0.79 -29.41
N LYS A 12 16.40 -1.92 -29.75
CA LYS A 12 16.88 -2.19 -31.11
C LYS A 12 15.76 -2.16 -32.15
N THR A 13 14.52 -2.46 -31.75
CA THR A 13 13.33 -2.38 -32.61
C THR A 13 13.19 -1.00 -33.26
N SER A 14 13.47 0.08 -32.53
CA SER A 14 13.32 1.47 -33.02
C SER A 14 14.64 2.17 -33.31
N THR A 15 15.78 1.60 -32.88
CA THR A 15 17.10 2.23 -33.00
C THR A 15 17.96 1.65 -34.11
N HIS A 16 17.64 0.45 -34.63
CA HIS A 16 18.45 -0.25 -35.62
C HIS A 16 17.69 -0.53 -36.91
N GLY A 17 18.46 -0.78 -37.99
CA GLY A 17 17.92 -1.08 -39.30
C GLY A 17 17.57 0.17 -40.15
N ARG A 18 17.73 0.06 -41.49
CA ARG A 18 17.49 1.17 -42.40
C ARG A 18 16.03 1.62 -42.40
N ASN A 19 15.11 0.72 -42.25
CA ASN A 19 13.67 0.95 -42.16
C ASN A 19 13.25 1.78 -40.92
N MET A 20 14.09 1.83 -39.87
CA MET A 20 13.85 2.64 -38.67
C MET A 20 14.49 4.04 -38.70
N ALA A 21 14.85 4.53 -39.90
CA ALA A 21 15.41 5.87 -40.05
C ALA A 21 14.48 6.98 -39.52
N GLY A 22 13.16 6.85 -39.72
CA GLY A 22 12.15 7.76 -39.17
C GLY A 22 12.13 7.77 -37.65
N ALA A 23 12.13 6.59 -37.00
CA ALA A 23 12.18 6.47 -35.55
C ALA A 23 13.46 7.08 -34.97
N ARG A 24 14.63 6.82 -35.61
CA ARG A 24 15.90 7.44 -35.19
C ARG A 24 15.90 8.95 -35.34
N ALA A 25 15.28 9.48 -36.39
CA ALA A 25 15.14 10.94 -36.56
C ALA A 25 14.36 11.56 -35.38
N LEU A 26 13.29 10.91 -34.95
CA LEU A 26 12.51 11.33 -33.77
C LEU A 26 13.30 11.16 -32.46
N TRP A 27 14.03 10.07 -32.30
CA TRP A 27 14.92 9.90 -31.15
C TRP A 27 16.00 11.02 -31.08
N ARG A 28 16.55 11.43 -32.21
CA ARG A 28 17.46 12.58 -32.26
C ARG A 28 16.78 13.88 -31.84
N ALA A 29 15.53 14.09 -32.25
CA ALA A 29 14.73 15.25 -31.84
C ALA A 29 14.45 15.27 -30.32
N THR A 30 14.49 14.10 -29.66
CA THR A 30 14.42 13.99 -28.16
C THR A 30 15.79 14.14 -27.49
N GLY A 31 16.86 14.49 -28.23
CA GLY A 31 18.19 14.74 -27.70
C GLY A 31 19.19 13.58 -27.79
N MET A 32 18.83 12.42 -28.37
CA MET A 32 19.79 11.33 -28.59
C MET A 32 20.84 11.69 -29.66
N LYS A 33 22.09 11.38 -29.38
CA LYS A 33 23.25 11.61 -30.24
C LYS A 33 23.69 10.32 -30.92
N GLU A 34 24.62 10.44 -31.89
CA GLU A 34 25.12 9.27 -32.64
C GLU A 34 25.64 8.14 -31.76
N GLY A 35 26.42 8.47 -30.71
CA GLY A 35 27.00 7.50 -29.79
C GLY A 35 26.01 6.89 -28.79
N ASP A 36 24.73 7.25 -28.83
CA ASP A 36 23.69 6.75 -27.93
C ASP A 36 22.94 5.55 -28.53
N PHE A 37 22.93 5.44 -29.85
CA PHE A 37 22.31 4.29 -30.53
C PHE A 37 23.10 3.02 -30.27
N GLY A 38 22.42 2.04 -29.66
CA GLY A 38 23.05 0.79 -29.22
C GLY A 38 23.20 0.67 -27.69
N LYS A 39 23.11 1.77 -26.95
CA LYS A 39 22.97 1.73 -25.49
C LYS A 39 21.54 1.36 -25.08
N PRO A 40 21.33 0.75 -23.90
CA PRO A 40 19.98 0.47 -23.41
C PRO A 40 19.20 1.77 -23.16
N ILE A 41 17.93 1.78 -23.57
CA ILE A 41 16.99 2.86 -23.25
C ILE A 41 16.23 2.48 -21.99
N ILE A 42 16.41 3.24 -20.92
CA ILE A 42 15.82 3.01 -19.61
C ILE A 42 14.71 4.04 -19.39
N ALA A 43 13.49 3.53 -19.22
CA ALA A 43 12.35 4.36 -18.87
C ALA A 43 12.42 4.78 -17.41
N VAL A 44 12.08 6.03 -17.11
CA VAL A 44 11.92 6.54 -15.75
C VAL A 44 10.46 6.99 -15.62
N ALA A 45 9.66 6.15 -14.94
CA ALA A 45 8.27 6.47 -14.62
C ALA A 45 8.23 7.31 -13.35
N ASN A 46 7.93 8.59 -13.47
CA ASN A 46 7.78 9.51 -12.35
C ASN A 46 6.28 9.77 -12.08
N SER A 47 5.92 9.93 -10.82
CA SER A 47 4.55 10.22 -10.40
C SER A 47 4.39 11.62 -9.78
N PHE A 48 5.24 12.57 -10.16
CA PHE A 48 5.14 13.95 -9.71
C PHE A 48 3.75 14.53 -9.96
N THR A 49 3.22 15.22 -8.95
CA THR A 49 2.04 16.07 -9.04
C THR A 49 2.04 17.09 -7.91
N GLN A 50 1.38 18.23 -8.11
CA GLN A 50 1.17 19.24 -7.06
C GLN A 50 -0.04 18.93 -6.15
N PHE A 51 -0.85 17.94 -6.50
CA PHE A 51 -2.04 17.56 -5.73
C PHE A 51 -1.77 16.64 -4.53
N VAL A 52 -0.56 16.06 -4.42
CA VAL A 52 -0.27 15.01 -3.44
C VAL A 52 0.95 15.38 -2.62
N PRO A 53 0.85 15.55 -1.29
CA PRO A 53 1.99 15.90 -0.42
C PRO A 53 3.19 14.95 -0.58
N GLY A 54 2.90 13.67 -0.78
CA GLY A 54 3.92 12.65 -1.04
C GLY A 54 4.63 12.76 -2.39
N HIS A 55 4.16 13.63 -3.31
CA HIS A 55 4.64 13.71 -4.69
C HIS A 55 5.08 15.11 -5.12
N VAL A 56 4.77 16.17 -4.36
CA VAL A 56 5.12 17.56 -4.73
C VAL A 56 6.62 17.77 -4.92
N HIS A 57 7.45 17.01 -4.22
CA HIS A 57 8.90 17.09 -4.25
C HIS A 57 9.54 16.18 -5.33
N LEU A 58 8.76 15.39 -6.07
CA LEU A 58 9.28 14.42 -7.04
C LEU A 58 9.62 15.07 -8.41
N LYS A 59 9.30 16.34 -8.61
CA LYS A 59 9.44 17.03 -9.91
C LYS A 59 10.80 16.81 -10.57
N ASP A 60 11.88 16.96 -9.83
CA ASP A 60 13.25 16.88 -10.36
C ASP A 60 13.94 15.54 -10.08
N MET A 61 13.24 14.59 -9.44
CA MET A 61 13.81 13.30 -9.04
C MET A 61 14.07 12.41 -10.24
N GLY A 62 13.22 12.45 -11.26
CA GLY A 62 13.45 11.73 -12.50
C GLY A 62 14.72 12.17 -13.20
N GLN A 63 14.98 13.48 -13.25
CA GLN A 63 16.22 14.03 -13.83
C GLN A 63 17.46 13.70 -12.98
N LEU A 64 17.30 13.56 -11.66
CA LEU A 64 18.37 13.11 -10.78
C LEU A 64 18.78 11.67 -11.11
N VAL A 65 17.81 10.78 -11.25
CA VAL A 65 18.01 9.38 -11.67
C VAL A 65 18.55 9.30 -13.08
N ALA A 66 18.01 10.10 -14.01
CA ALA A 66 18.43 10.12 -15.41
C ALA A 66 19.93 10.41 -15.57
N ARG A 67 20.44 11.40 -14.85
CA ARG A 67 21.89 11.72 -14.86
C ARG A 67 22.77 10.55 -14.42
N GLU A 68 22.33 9.77 -13.44
CA GLU A 68 23.09 8.60 -12.97
C GLU A 68 23.00 7.43 -13.96
N ILE A 69 21.84 7.24 -14.61
CA ILE A 69 21.68 6.27 -15.69
C ILE A 69 22.66 6.59 -16.84
N GLU A 70 22.72 7.86 -17.25
CA GLU A 70 23.61 8.30 -18.33
C GLU A 70 25.09 8.12 -17.97
N LYS A 71 25.49 8.46 -16.74
CA LYS A 71 26.86 8.21 -16.22
C LYS A 71 27.21 6.71 -16.22
N ALA A 72 26.25 5.84 -15.93
CA ALA A 72 26.43 4.41 -15.92
C ALA A 72 26.41 3.77 -17.33
N GLY A 73 26.11 4.55 -18.38
CA GLY A 73 26.15 4.13 -19.77
C GLY A 73 24.81 3.73 -20.40
N GLY A 74 23.69 4.05 -19.76
CA GLY A 74 22.33 3.93 -20.31
C GLY A 74 21.84 5.25 -20.93
N ILE A 75 20.67 5.20 -21.56
CA ILE A 75 19.93 6.38 -22.02
C ILE A 75 18.63 6.46 -21.23
N ALA A 76 18.46 7.52 -20.45
CA ALA A 76 17.25 7.73 -19.68
C ALA A 76 16.17 8.44 -20.51
N LYS A 77 14.93 7.97 -20.38
CA LYS A 77 13.73 8.65 -20.92
C LYS A 77 12.66 8.71 -19.84
N GLU A 78 12.43 9.90 -19.31
CA GLU A 78 11.44 10.16 -18.27
C GLU A 78 10.07 10.41 -18.87
N PHE A 79 9.04 9.90 -18.19
CA PHE A 79 7.64 10.23 -18.41
C PHE A 79 6.90 10.28 -17.08
N ASN A 80 5.72 10.92 -17.07
CA ASN A 80 4.90 11.04 -15.87
C ASN A 80 3.64 10.19 -15.95
N THR A 81 3.24 9.62 -14.83
CA THR A 81 1.89 9.09 -14.61
C THR A 81 1.14 9.93 -13.58
N ILE A 82 -0.16 9.68 -13.43
CA ILE A 82 -1.00 10.37 -12.44
C ILE A 82 -0.71 9.88 -11.02
N ALA A 83 -1.10 10.68 -10.04
CA ALA A 83 -1.24 10.29 -8.65
C ALA A 83 -2.49 10.93 -8.07
N VAL A 84 -3.30 10.14 -7.35
CA VAL A 84 -4.46 10.58 -6.58
C VAL A 84 -4.10 10.55 -5.11
N ASP A 85 -4.45 11.60 -4.36
CA ASP A 85 -4.24 11.66 -2.92
C ASP A 85 -5.45 11.06 -2.18
N ASP A 86 -5.22 9.98 -1.46
CA ASP A 86 -6.27 9.32 -0.69
C ASP A 86 -6.73 10.19 0.50
N GLY A 87 -5.83 10.91 1.14
CA GLY A 87 -6.15 11.78 2.28
C GLY A 87 -7.05 12.95 1.89
N ILE A 88 -6.72 13.66 0.80
CA ILE A 88 -7.53 14.77 0.27
C ILE A 88 -8.86 14.27 -0.30
N ALA A 89 -8.88 13.08 -0.89
CA ALA A 89 -10.09 12.47 -1.44
C ALA A 89 -11.00 11.82 -0.37
N MET A 90 -10.51 11.65 0.86
CA MET A 90 -11.20 10.96 1.94
C MET A 90 -12.49 11.69 2.35
N GLY A 91 -13.57 10.93 2.57
CA GLY A 91 -14.83 11.45 3.07
C GLY A 91 -15.75 12.10 2.03
N HIS A 92 -15.41 12.04 0.75
CA HIS A 92 -16.27 12.52 -0.34
C HIS A 92 -16.13 11.66 -1.61
N ALA A 93 -16.93 11.94 -2.65
CA ALA A 93 -16.98 11.15 -3.87
C ALA A 93 -15.65 11.05 -4.66
N GLY A 94 -14.67 11.90 -4.38
CA GLY A 94 -13.31 11.81 -4.91
C GLY A 94 -12.63 10.49 -4.57
N MET A 95 -12.95 9.91 -3.42
CA MET A 95 -12.34 8.65 -2.96
C MET A 95 -12.67 7.45 -3.85
N LEU A 96 -13.76 7.51 -4.61
CA LEU A 96 -14.12 6.47 -5.59
C LEU A 96 -13.08 6.33 -6.71
N TYR A 97 -12.30 7.36 -6.99
CA TYR A 97 -11.27 7.35 -8.04
C TYR A 97 -9.91 6.81 -7.58
N SER A 98 -9.71 6.69 -6.26
CA SER A 98 -8.42 6.27 -5.70
C SER A 98 -8.03 4.86 -6.18
N LEU A 99 -8.77 3.81 -5.82
CA LEU A 99 -8.40 2.44 -6.21
C LEU A 99 -8.39 2.23 -7.74
N PRO A 100 -9.35 2.72 -8.51
CA PRO A 100 -9.29 2.61 -9.99
C PRO A 100 -8.07 3.26 -10.62
N SER A 101 -7.49 4.30 -9.99
CA SER A 101 -6.26 4.93 -10.48
C SER A 101 -5.07 3.96 -10.51
N ARG A 102 -5.04 2.95 -9.63
CA ARG A 102 -4.02 1.89 -9.62
C ARG A 102 -3.95 1.16 -10.97
N GLU A 103 -5.10 0.79 -11.52
CA GLU A 103 -5.20 0.13 -12.83
C GLU A 103 -4.75 1.06 -13.97
N LEU A 104 -5.16 2.33 -13.90
CA LEU A 104 -4.80 3.33 -14.91
C LEU A 104 -3.28 3.63 -14.89
N ILE A 105 -2.67 3.67 -13.71
CA ILE A 105 -1.22 3.82 -13.56
C ILE A 105 -0.48 2.63 -14.17
N ALA A 106 -0.95 1.41 -13.88
CA ALA A 106 -0.37 0.20 -14.47
C ALA A 106 -0.42 0.24 -16.00
N ASP A 107 -1.58 0.59 -16.57
CA ASP A 107 -1.73 0.76 -18.02
C ASP A 107 -0.81 1.84 -18.57
N ALA A 108 -0.77 3.03 -17.94
CA ALA A 108 0.03 4.15 -18.43
C ALA A 108 1.53 3.79 -18.54
N VAL A 109 2.05 3.09 -17.53
CA VAL A 109 3.45 2.63 -17.54
C VAL A 109 3.66 1.56 -18.61
N GLU A 110 2.76 0.58 -18.71
CA GLU A 110 2.82 -0.47 -19.71
C GLU A 110 2.78 0.10 -21.14
N TYR A 111 1.87 1.05 -21.43
CA TYR A 111 1.76 1.73 -22.72
C TYR A 111 3.07 2.42 -23.10
N MET A 112 3.61 3.24 -22.19
CA MET A 112 4.82 4.01 -22.48
C MET A 112 6.03 3.11 -22.75
N VAL A 113 6.22 2.10 -21.92
CA VAL A 113 7.37 1.18 -22.03
C VAL A 113 7.26 0.29 -23.26
N ASN A 114 6.08 -0.27 -23.55
CA ASN A 114 5.89 -1.14 -24.71
C ASN A 114 5.91 -0.39 -26.03
N ALA A 115 5.21 0.77 -26.12
CA ALA A 115 5.17 1.56 -27.34
C ALA A 115 6.57 2.07 -27.77
N HIS A 116 7.43 2.38 -26.81
CA HIS A 116 8.78 2.90 -27.08
C HIS A 116 9.88 1.83 -26.92
N CYS A 117 9.51 0.58 -26.63
CA CYS A 117 10.43 -0.54 -26.51
C CYS A 117 11.59 -0.28 -25.54
N ALA A 118 11.31 0.31 -24.37
CA ALA A 118 12.34 0.52 -23.36
C ALA A 118 12.86 -0.83 -22.81
N ASP A 119 14.14 -0.85 -22.46
CA ASP A 119 14.86 -2.08 -22.05
C ASP A 119 14.73 -2.36 -20.54
N ALA A 120 14.60 -1.31 -19.73
CA ALA A 120 14.48 -1.40 -18.28
C ALA A 120 13.67 -0.20 -17.76
N LEU A 121 13.32 -0.25 -16.48
CA LEU A 121 12.40 0.69 -15.85
C LEU A 121 12.87 1.11 -14.46
N VAL A 122 12.86 2.41 -14.18
CA VAL A 122 12.90 2.94 -12.80
C VAL A 122 11.52 3.49 -12.46
N CYS A 123 10.97 3.08 -11.33
CA CYS A 123 9.69 3.55 -10.81
C CYS A 123 9.92 4.51 -9.64
N ILE A 124 9.51 5.77 -9.80
CA ILE A 124 9.52 6.79 -8.76
C ILE A 124 8.09 6.96 -8.28
N SER A 125 7.76 6.36 -7.14
CA SER A 125 6.44 6.35 -6.54
C SER A 125 6.50 6.83 -5.08
N ASN A 126 5.37 6.98 -4.42
CA ASN A 126 5.36 7.21 -2.97
C ASN A 126 4.03 6.83 -2.31
N CYS A 127 2.88 7.29 -2.83
CA CYS A 127 1.59 7.12 -2.18
C CYS A 127 0.83 5.86 -2.60
N ASP A 128 -0.31 5.66 -1.97
CA ASP A 128 -1.10 4.44 -1.78
C ASP A 128 -1.33 3.58 -3.02
N LYS A 129 -1.76 4.19 -4.13
CA LYS A 129 -2.17 3.45 -5.34
C LYS A 129 -1.11 3.47 -6.42
N ILE A 130 -0.16 4.39 -6.29
CA ILE A 130 0.89 4.60 -7.28
C ILE A 130 1.93 3.48 -7.19
N THR A 131 2.41 3.19 -6.00
CA THR A 131 3.37 2.10 -5.78
C THR A 131 2.82 0.76 -6.26
N PRO A 132 1.63 0.29 -5.85
CA PRO A 132 1.09 -0.96 -6.37
C PRO A 132 0.74 -0.91 -7.86
N GLY A 133 0.28 0.22 -8.40
CA GLY A 133 0.03 0.36 -9.85
C GLY A 133 1.31 0.18 -10.68
N MET A 134 2.41 0.77 -10.24
CA MET A 134 3.73 0.58 -10.88
C MET A 134 4.27 -0.84 -10.70
N LEU A 135 4.04 -1.48 -9.53
CA LEU A 135 4.40 -2.89 -9.31
C LEU A 135 3.62 -3.82 -10.26
N MET A 136 2.33 -3.58 -10.46
CA MET A 136 1.53 -4.33 -11.43
C MET A 136 2.11 -4.18 -12.85
N ALA A 137 2.45 -2.97 -13.28
CA ALA A 137 3.10 -2.73 -14.57
C ALA A 137 4.44 -3.46 -14.70
N ALA A 138 5.27 -3.44 -13.65
CA ALA A 138 6.55 -4.14 -13.62
C ALA A 138 6.37 -5.65 -13.82
N MET A 139 5.34 -6.24 -13.20
CA MET A 139 5.02 -7.67 -13.37
C MET A 139 4.54 -7.98 -14.79
N ARG A 140 3.70 -7.14 -15.39
CA ARG A 140 3.24 -7.30 -16.78
C ARG A 140 4.41 -7.23 -17.76
N LEU A 141 5.27 -6.24 -17.61
CA LEU A 141 6.40 -5.98 -18.51
C LEU A 141 7.52 -7.01 -18.40
N ASN A 142 7.80 -7.47 -17.19
CA ASN A 142 8.87 -8.42 -16.86
C ASN A 142 10.23 -8.07 -17.50
N ILE A 143 10.62 -6.82 -17.41
CA ILE A 143 11.95 -6.28 -17.75
C ILE A 143 12.64 -5.81 -16.47
N PRO A 144 13.98 -5.66 -16.43
CA PRO A 144 14.67 -5.19 -15.23
C PRO A 144 14.03 -3.90 -14.67
N VAL A 145 13.79 -3.86 -13.37
CA VAL A 145 13.13 -2.73 -12.69
C VAL A 145 13.77 -2.45 -11.33
N VAL A 146 13.79 -1.17 -10.96
CA VAL A 146 14.13 -0.72 -9.60
C VAL A 146 13.10 0.30 -9.14
N PHE A 147 12.63 0.15 -7.90
CA PHE A 147 11.75 1.12 -7.24
C PHE A 147 12.53 2.04 -6.32
N VAL A 148 12.19 3.31 -6.33
CA VAL A 148 12.65 4.31 -5.38
C VAL A 148 11.49 5.23 -5.00
N SER A 149 11.16 5.29 -3.70
CA SER A 149 10.05 6.12 -3.22
C SER A 149 10.50 7.52 -2.83
N GLY A 150 9.54 8.45 -2.82
CA GLY A 150 9.76 9.81 -2.33
C GLY A 150 10.04 9.90 -0.83
N GLY A 151 9.67 8.89 -0.06
CA GLY A 151 9.86 8.78 1.39
C GLY A 151 8.70 9.33 2.22
N PRO A 152 8.61 8.93 3.50
CA PRO A 152 7.64 9.45 4.45
C PRO A 152 7.94 10.92 4.81
N MET A 153 6.88 11.67 5.19
CA MET A 153 7.02 12.97 5.83
C MET A 153 7.52 12.81 7.27
N GLU A 154 8.05 13.88 7.83
CA GLU A 154 8.34 13.97 9.25
C GLU A 154 7.01 13.99 10.06
N ALA A 155 7.02 13.44 11.27
CA ALA A 155 5.87 13.53 12.18
C ALA A 155 5.59 14.98 12.58
N GLY A 156 4.32 15.34 12.63
CA GLY A 156 3.88 16.63 13.13
C GLY A 156 4.15 16.77 14.63
N LYS A 157 4.29 18.00 15.12
CA LYS A 157 4.42 18.29 16.55
C LYS A 157 3.65 19.56 16.90
N VAL A 158 2.82 19.50 17.93
CA VAL A 158 2.13 20.67 18.47
C VAL A 158 2.43 20.79 19.96
N THR A 159 2.63 22.04 20.43
CA THR A 159 2.68 22.33 21.86
C THR A 159 1.42 23.10 22.24
N TRP A 160 0.58 22.49 23.06
CA TRP A 160 -0.69 23.05 23.53
C TRP A 160 -0.80 22.84 25.04
N GLY A 161 -1.22 23.89 25.78
CA GLY A 161 -1.33 23.80 27.23
C GLY A 161 -0.03 23.39 27.96
N GLY A 162 1.14 23.68 27.39
CA GLY A 162 2.46 23.32 27.94
C GLY A 162 2.86 21.87 27.69
N LYS A 163 2.11 21.10 26.92
CA LYS A 163 2.44 19.73 26.52
C LYS A 163 2.74 19.66 25.04
N THR A 164 3.84 18.98 24.67
CA THR A 164 4.16 18.68 23.27
C THR A 164 3.68 17.28 22.93
N LYS A 165 2.95 17.15 21.80
CA LYS A 165 2.44 15.88 21.27
C LYS A 165 2.91 15.70 19.84
N GLY A 166 3.29 14.44 19.49
CA GLY A 166 3.45 14.01 18.10
C GLY A 166 2.08 13.93 17.41
N LEU A 167 2.04 14.25 16.13
CA LEU A 167 0.80 14.31 15.34
C LEU A 167 0.97 13.63 13.99
N ASP A 168 -0.16 13.17 13.47
CA ASP A 168 -0.34 12.78 12.08
C ASP A 168 -1.68 13.27 11.53
N LEU A 169 -2.01 12.88 10.29
CA LEU A 169 -3.28 13.23 9.64
C LEU A 169 -4.51 12.84 10.46
N VAL A 170 -4.47 11.67 11.11
CA VAL A 170 -5.61 11.15 11.88
C VAL A 170 -5.88 12.00 13.11
N ASP A 171 -4.84 12.54 13.76
CA ASP A 171 -5.00 13.47 14.89
C ASP A 171 -5.77 14.74 14.49
N ALA A 172 -5.48 15.29 13.30
CA ALA A 172 -6.22 16.44 12.77
C ALA A 172 -7.69 16.12 12.50
N MET A 173 -7.96 14.93 11.93
CA MET A 173 -9.34 14.48 11.67
C MET A 173 -10.13 14.24 12.97
N VAL A 174 -9.50 13.63 13.97
CA VAL A 174 -10.12 13.37 15.28
C VAL A 174 -10.41 14.70 15.98
N ALA A 175 -9.45 15.63 15.99
CA ALA A 175 -9.64 16.96 16.61
C ALA A 175 -10.76 17.75 15.95
N GLY A 176 -10.83 17.73 14.61
CA GLY A 176 -11.90 18.39 13.86
C GLY A 176 -13.30 17.79 14.05
N ALA A 177 -13.37 16.55 14.56
CA ALA A 177 -14.63 15.84 14.81
C ALA A 177 -15.06 15.83 16.29
N ASP A 178 -14.22 16.33 17.20
CA ASP A 178 -14.49 16.31 18.64
C ASP A 178 -14.97 17.68 19.13
N ASP A 179 -16.26 17.80 19.44
CA ASP A 179 -16.90 19.02 19.96
C ASP A 179 -16.27 19.57 21.26
N LYS A 180 -15.41 18.77 21.93
CA LYS A 180 -14.69 19.17 23.14
C LYS A 180 -13.38 19.89 22.84
N VAL A 181 -12.87 19.78 21.62
CA VAL A 181 -11.68 20.46 21.15
C VAL A 181 -12.08 21.87 20.69
N SER A 182 -11.42 22.92 21.20
CA SER A 182 -11.71 24.29 20.77
C SER A 182 -11.21 24.52 19.33
N ASP A 183 -11.86 25.48 18.63
CA ASP A 183 -11.43 25.86 17.27
C ASP A 183 -9.95 26.27 17.22
N ALA A 184 -9.44 26.94 18.24
CA ALA A 184 -8.03 27.35 18.31
C ALA A 184 -7.08 26.18 18.49
N GLU A 185 -7.47 25.14 19.23
CA GLU A 185 -6.69 23.91 19.38
C GLU A 185 -6.74 23.09 18.10
N SER A 186 -7.91 22.94 17.49
CA SER A 186 -8.09 22.26 16.21
C SER A 186 -7.25 22.91 15.11
N ASP A 187 -7.26 24.25 14.98
CA ASP A 187 -6.42 25.00 14.03
C ASP A 187 -4.90 24.76 14.27
N ALA A 188 -4.48 24.73 15.54
CA ALA A 188 -3.08 24.47 15.88
C ALA A 188 -2.64 23.04 15.49
N ILE A 189 -3.51 22.05 15.69
CA ILE A 189 -3.28 20.66 15.29
C ILE A 189 -3.23 20.56 13.76
N GLU A 190 -4.21 21.11 13.04
CA GLU A 190 -4.29 21.12 11.58
C GLU A 190 -3.01 21.67 10.95
N ARG A 191 -2.53 22.81 11.41
CA ARG A 191 -1.29 23.46 10.92
C ARG A 191 -0.02 22.66 11.17
N SER A 192 -0.07 21.74 12.13
CA SER A 192 1.11 21.00 12.60
C SER A 192 1.14 19.54 12.19
N ALA A 193 0.02 18.94 11.81
CA ALA A 193 -0.12 17.51 11.61
C ALA A 193 0.68 16.96 10.42
N CYS A 194 0.79 17.72 9.32
CA CYS A 194 1.49 17.32 8.10
C CYS A 194 2.55 18.37 7.71
N PRO A 195 3.71 18.42 8.40
CA PRO A 195 4.62 19.57 8.29
C PRO A 195 5.50 19.55 7.04
N THR A 196 5.72 18.40 6.39
CA THR A 196 6.69 18.32 5.31
C THR A 196 6.13 17.61 4.06
N CYS A 197 6.87 17.70 2.93
CA CYS A 197 6.64 16.78 1.83
C CYS A 197 6.92 15.34 2.28
N GLY A 198 6.34 14.39 1.58
CA GLY A 198 6.45 12.96 1.88
C GLY A 198 5.08 12.28 1.95
N SER A 199 5.07 10.97 1.98
CA SER A 199 3.89 10.17 2.33
C SER A 199 3.56 10.34 3.82
N CYS A 200 2.50 9.71 4.31
CA CYS A 200 2.11 9.83 5.71
C CYS A 200 3.28 9.53 6.68
N SER A 201 3.28 10.14 7.88
CA SER A 201 4.32 9.87 8.88
C SER A 201 4.12 8.56 9.65
N GLY A 202 2.91 7.99 9.65
CA GLY A 202 2.57 6.70 10.28
C GLY A 202 2.64 5.51 9.32
N MET A 203 2.32 4.30 9.84
CA MET A 203 2.26 3.05 9.05
C MET A 203 0.89 2.93 8.38
N PHE A 204 0.59 3.86 7.48
CA PHE A 204 -0.57 3.84 6.61
C PHE A 204 -0.25 3.12 5.29
N THR A 205 -1.17 3.08 4.34
CA THR A 205 -1.02 2.28 3.13
C THR A 205 0.23 2.65 2.31
N ALA A 206 0.53 3.94 2.17
CA ALA A 206 1.69 4.44 1.41
C ALA A 206 3.00 3.85 1.94
N ASN A 207 3.26 4.04 3.25
CA ASN A 207 4.48 3.55 3.89
C ASN A 207 4.51 2.02 3.96
N SER A 208 3.36 1.37 4.22
CA SER A 208 3.27 -0.08 4.15
C SER A 208 3.73 -0.59 2.78
N MET A 209 3.20 -0.06 1.68
CA MET A 209 3.60 -0.49 0.33
C MET A 209 5.07 -0.19 0.02
N ASN A 210 5.61 0.94 0.47
CA ASN A 210 7.03 1.27 0.29
C ASN A 210 7.95 0.32 1.07
N CYS A 211 7.57 -0.12 2.27
CA CYS A 211 8.27 -1.15 3.03
C CYS A 211 8.15 -2.53 2.36
N LEU A 212 6.93 -2.88 1.88
CA LEU A 212 6.70 -4.16 1.19
C LEU A 212 7.50 -4.27 -0.12
N THR A 213 7.78 -3.16 -0.80
CA THR A 213 8.63 -3.15 -1.98
C THR A 213 10.08 -3.56 -1.65
N GLU A 214 10.58 -3.23 -0.44
CA GLU A 214 11.85 -3.76 0.07
C GLU A 214 11.77 -5.28 0.33
N ALA A 215 10.71 -5.74 0.99
CA ALA A 215 10.51 -7.17 1.30
C ALA A 215 10.29 -8.03 0.05
N LEU A 216 9.67 -7.47 -1.00
CA LEU A 216 9.58 -8.10 -2.32
C LEU A 216 10.94 -8.16 -3.05
N GLY A 217 11.96 -7.46 -2.55
CA GLY A 217 13.28 -7.40 -3.17
C GLY A 217 13.40 -6.41 -4.34
N LEU A 218 12.44 -5.50 -4.55
CA LEU A 218 12.37 -4.61 -5.74
C LEU A 218 12.85 -3.18 -5.47
N SER A 219 13.22 -2.85 -4.22
CA SER A 219 13.78 -1.54 -3.86
C SER A 219 14.98 -1.65 -2.92
N LEU A 220 15.61 -0.51 -2.66
CA LEU A 220 16.83 -0.42 -1.87
C LEU A 220 16.52 -0.27 -0.38
N PRO A 221 17.40 -0.74 0.55
CA PRO A 221 17.23 -0.56 1.98
C PRO A 221 17.03 0.91 2.37
N GLY A 222 16.06 1.16 3.25
CA GLY A 222 15.64 2.50 3.68
C GLY A 222 14.61 3.15 2.76
N ASN A 223 14.18 2.48 1.69
CA ASN A 223 13.17 2.99 0.77
C ASN A 223 11.87 3.39 1.49
N GLY A 224 11.37 2.54 2.38
CA GLY A 224 10.11 2.77 3.08
C GLY A 224 10.22 3.64 4.35
N SER A 225 11.42 3.82 4.92
CA SER A 225 11.54 4.40 6.27
C SER A 225 12.28 5.74 6.35
N LEU A 226 13.20 6.04 5.45
CA LEU A 226 13.98 7.29 5.47
C LEU A 226 13.11 8.48 5.06
N VAL A 227 13.03 9.53 5.87
CA VAL A 227 12.17 10.69 5.59
C VAL A 227 12.58 11.46 4.33
N ALA A 228 11.58 12.05 3.65
CA ALA A 228 11.74 12.74 2.37
C ALA A 228 12.68 13.95 2.45
N THR A 229 12.70 14.64 3.57
CA THR A 229 13.50 15.85 3.81
C THR A 229 14.97 15.58 4.03
N HIS A 230 15.37 14.36 4.42
CA HIS A 230 16.75 14.06 4.79
C HIS A 230 17.67 13.91 3.57
N ALA A 231 18.86 14.50 3.63
CA ALA A 231 19.84 14.51 2.54
C ALA A 231 20.30 13.10 2.10
N GLU A 232 20.36 12.13 3.02
CA GLU A 232 20.72 10.74 2.69
C GLU A 232 19.73 10.09 1.70
N ARG A 233 18.48 10.51 1.66
CA ARG A 233 17.51 9.98 0.66
C ARG A 233 17.92 10.23 -0.78
N LYS A 234 18.65 11.31 -1.04
CA LYS A 234 19.22 11.56 -2.37
C LYS A 234 20.08 10.40 -2.86
N GLN A 235 20.80 9.72 -1.94
CA GLN A 235 21.64 8.58 -2.29
C GLN A 235 20.84 7.37 -2.78
N LEU A 236 19.58 7.21 -2.33
CA LEU A 236 18.69 6.14 -2.84
C LEU A 236 18.38 6.37 -4.32
N PHE A 237 18.07 7.59 -4.73
CA PHE A 237 17.82 7.93 -6.13
C PHE A 237 19.06 7.72 -7.01
N LEU A 238 20.24 8.15 -6.53
CA LEU A 238 21.48 7.95 -7.25
C LEU A 238 21.83 6.47 -7.39
N ARG A 239 21.67 5.69 -6.31
CA ARG A 239 21.89 4.23 -6.36
C ARG A 239 20.89 3.54 -7.30
N ALA A 240 19.61 3.90 -7.27
CA ALA A 240 18.61 3.35 -8.18
C ALA A 240 19.00 3.52 -9.65
N GLY A 241 19.51 4.72 -10.03
CA GLY A 241 19.99 5.00 -11.38
C GLY A 241 21.18 4.14 -11.81
N ARG A 242 22.12 3.84 -10.90
CA ARG A 242 23.24 2.93 -11.19
C ARG A 242 22.80 1.47 -11.25
N THR A 243 22.02 1.05 -10.26
CA THR A 243 21.54 -0.34 -10.15
C THR A 243 20.73 -0.77 -11.37
N ILE A 244 19.85 0.09 -11.90
CA ILE A 244 19.04 -0.30 -13.07
C ILE A 244 19.89 -0.58 -14.31
N VAL A 245 20.97 0.18 -14.52
CA VAL A 245 21.90 -0.06 -15.65
C VAL A 245 22.64 -1.39 -15.47
N GLU A 246 23.06 -1.71 -14.25
CA GLU A 246 23.68 -2.99 -13.91
C GLU A 246 22.74 -4.16 -14.16
N LEU A 247 21.50 -4.10 -13.65
CA LEU A 247 20.49 -5.15 -13.86
C LEU A 247 20.17 -5.33 -15.35
N CYS A 248 20.09 -4.22 -16.09
CA CYS A 248 19.86 -4.24 -17.53
C CYS A 248 20.97 -5.01 -18.25
N LYS A 249 22.25 -4.73 -17.93
CA LYS A 249 23.40 -5.45 -18.51
C LYS A 249 23.43 -6.91 -18.10
N ARG A 250 23.16 -7.24 -16.85
CA ARG A 250 23.08 -8.62 -16.38
C ARG A 250 22.06 -9.43 -17.20
N TYR A 251 20.87 -8.88 -17.41
CA TYR A 251 19.85 -9.58 -18.20
C TYR A 251 20.24 -9.69 -19.68
N TYR A 252 20.54 -8.58 -20.35
CA TYR A 252 20.72 -8.56 -21.81
C TYR A 252 22.11 -9.03 -22.28
N GLU A 253 23.15 -8.86 -21.47
CA GLU A 253 24.53 -9.20 -21.87
C GLU A 253 25.04 -10.49 -21.20
N GLN A 254 24.42 -10.94 -20.08
CA GLN A 254 24.85 -12.12 -19.32
C GLN A 254 23.76 -13.18 -19.22
N ASP A 255 22.56 -12.90 -19.77
CA ASP A 255 21.39 -13.78 -19.73
C ASP A 255 20.92 -14.17 -18.31
N ASP A 256 21.10 -13.24 -17.39
CA ASP A 256 20.72 -13.44 -16.00
C ASP A 256 19.23 -13.13 -15.77
N VAL A 257 18.41 -14.14 -15.86
CA VAL A 257 16.95 -14.04 -15.63
C VAL A 257 16.59 -13.81 -14.16
N THR A 258 17.52 -14.00 -13.22
CA THR A 258 17.24 -13.81 -11.79
C THR A 258 16.97 -12.35 -11.42
N VAL A 259 17.37 -11.41 -12.27
CA VAL A 259 17.17 -9.97 -12.09
C VAL A 259 15.81 -9.47 -12.61
N LEU A 260 15.03 -10.32 -13.23
CA LEU A 260 13.70 -9.96 -13.73
C LEU A 260 12.69 -9.87 -12.59
N PRO A 261 11.72 -8.94 -12.64
CA PRO A 261 10.77 -8.72 -11.55
C PRO A 261 9.95 -9.95 -11.18
N ARG A 262 9.56 -10.82 -12.14
CA ARG A 262 8.84 -12.06 -11.82
C ARG A 262 9.74 -13.13 -11.18
N SER A 263 11.05 -13.08 -11.41
CA SER A 263 12.00 -13.94 -10.71
C SER A 263 12.26 -13.47 -9.28
N ILE A 264 12.31 -12.16 -9.08
CA ILE A 264 12.48 -11.52 -7.78
C ILE A 264 11.19 -11.66 -6.96
N ALA A 265 10.05 -11.24 -7.48
CA ALA A 265 8.74 -11.33 -6.85
C ALA A 265 8.16 -12.76 -7.00
N SER A 266 8.90 -13.75 -6.51
CA SER A 266 8.48 -15.14 -6.42
C SER A 266 7.41 -15.35 -5.34
N PHE A 267 6.82 -16.54 -5.27
CA PHE A 267 5.89 -16.89 -4.17
C PHE A 267 6.52 -16.63 -2.80
N ASN A 268 7.78 -17.01 -2.59
CA ASN A 268 8.52 -16.77 -1.35
C ASN A 268 8.68 -15.26 -1.05
N ALA A 269 8.87 -14.43 -2.07
CA ALA A 269 8.93 -12.98 -1.90
C ALA A 269 7.58 -12.39 -1.51
N PHE A 270 6.46 -12.91 -2.04
CA PHE A 270 5.12 -12.52 -1.58
C PHE A 270 4.86 -12.94 -0.13
N GLU A 271 5.31 -14.13 0.28
CA GLU A 271 5.26 -14.54 1.68
C GLU A 271 6.10 -13.61 2.57
N ASN A 272 7.31 -13.24 2.14
CA ASN A 272 8.14 -12.26 2.86
C ASN A 272 7.44 -10.91 3.02
N ALA A 273 6.83 -10.40 1.96
CA ALA A 273 6.09 -9.15 1.99
C ALA A 273 4.90 -9.22 2.96
N MET A 274 4.09 -10.28 2.88
CA MET A 274 2.94 -10.44 3.78
C MET A 274 3.38 -10.66 5.24
N THR A 275 4.45 -11.41 5.45
CA THR A 275 5.04 -11.62 6.79
C THR A 275 5.50 -10.29 7.39
N LEU A 276 6.17 -9.43 6.61
CA LEU A 276 6.53 -8.09 7.04
C LEU A 276 5.29 -7.27 7.40
N ASP A 277 4.26 -7.27 6.54
CA ASP A 277 3.04 -6.49 6.75
C ASP A 277 2.33 -6.87 8.05
N ILE A 278 2.22 -8.17 8.32
CA ILE A 278 1.66 -8.71 9.56
C ILE A 278 2.52 -8.30 10.78
N ALA A 279 3.85 -8.42 10.67
CA ALA A 279 4.78 -8.13 11.76
C ALA A 279 4.83 -6.64 12.13
N MET A 280 4.62 -5.74 11.18
CA MET A 280 4.62 -4.30 11.42
C MET A 280 3.22 -3.69 11.61
N GLY A 281 2.15 -4.52 11.59
CA GLY A 281 0.79 -4.04 11.70
C GLY A 281 0.42 -3.06 10.60
N GLY A 282 0.75 -3.40 9.35
CA GLY A 282 0.53 -2.55 8.19
C GLY A 282 -0.95 -2.33 7.85
N SER A 283 -1.20 -1.74 6.71
CA SER A 283 -2.55 -1.41 6.24
C SER A 283 -3.27 -2.64 5.70
N THR A 284 -4.58 -2.77 5.95
CA THR A 284 -5.40 -3.81 5.30
C THR A 284 -5.44 -3.68 3.77
N ASN A 285 -5.20 -2.48 3.24
CA ASN A 285 -5.13 -2.25 1.79
C ASN A 285 -3.97 -2.98 1.11
N THR A 286 -2.89 -3.27 1.84
CA THR A 286 -1.76 -4.04 1.31
C THR A 286 -2.15 -5.44 0.89
N VAL A 287 -3.09 -6.07 1.60
CA VAL A 287 -3.68 -7.37 1.22
C VAL A 287 -4.25 -7.28 -0.20
N LEU A 288 -5.08 -6.28 -0.46
CA LEU A 288 -5.67 -6.03 -1.77
C LEU A 288 -4.60 -5.81 -2.85
N HIS A 289 -3.54 -5.07 -2.51
CA HIS A 289 -2.49 -4.73 -3.46
C HIS A 289 -1.55 -5.91 -3.74
N LEU A 290 -1.18 -6.70 -2.72
CA LEU A 290 -0.36 -7.91 -2.92
C LEU A 290 -1.07 -8.94 -3.79
N LEU A 291 -2.38 -9.15 -3.58
CA LEU A 291 -3.19 -10.02 -4.44
C LEU A 291 -3.20 -9.53 -5.90
N ALA A 292 -3.33 -8.22 -6.11
CA ALA A 292 -3.32 -7.64 -7.44
C ALA A 292 -1.95 -7.79 -8.13
N ILE A 293 -0.86 -7.56 -7.40
CA ILE A 293 0.50 -7.71 -7.93
C ILE A 293 0.80 -9.18 -8.23
N ALA A 294 0.38 -10.11 -7.35
CA ALA A 294 0.53 -11.54 -7.56
C ALA A 294 -0.24 -12.02 -8.81
N HIS A 295 -1.47 -11.51 -9.01
CA HIS A 295 -2.24 -11.77 -10.22
C HIS A 295 -1.46 -11.39 -11.49
N GLU A 296 -0.89 -10.19 -11.54
CA GLU A 296 -0.10 -9.71 -12.69
C GLU A 296 1.23 -10.46 -12.85
N ALA A 297 1.80 -10.95 -11.76
CA ALA A 297 3.00 -11.79 -11.78
C ALA A 297 2.73 -13.23 -12.21
N GLY A 298 1.47 -13.67 -12.22
CA GLY A 298 1.09 -15.07 -12.42
C GLY A 298 1.47 -15.98 -11.25
N VAL A 299 1.53 -15.42 -10.03
CA VAL A 299 1.83 -16.13 -8.78
C VAL A 299 0.53 -16.48 -8.07
N ASP A 300 0.34 -17.75 -7.73
CA ASP A 300 -0.85 -18.24 -6.99
C ASP A 300 -0.73 -17.95 -5.48
N PHE A 301 -0.74 -16.66 -5.14
CA PHE A 301 -0.74 -16.15 -3.77
C PHE A 301 -2.14 -15.68 -3.41
N THR A 302 -2.71 -16.19 -2.32
CA THR A 302 -4.15 -16.10 -2.03
C THR A 302 -4.43 -15.66 -0.59
N MET A 303 -5.70 -15.37 -0.29
CA MET A 303 -6.18 -15.10 1.07
C MET A 303 -5.89 -16.25 2.06
N LYS A 304 -5.78 -17.50 1.57
CA LYS A 304 -5.43 -18.66 2.41
C LYS A 304 -3.99 -18.59 2.89
N ASP A 305 -3.06 -18.11 2.05
CA ASP A 305 -1.66 -17.92 2.42
C ASP A 305 -1.54 -16.82 3.45
N MET A 306 -2.29 -15.73 3.29
CA MET A 306 -2.35 -14.64 4.27
C MET A 306 -2.90 -15.10 5.61
N ASP A 307 -3.99 -15.88 5.63
CA ASP A 307 -4.54 -16.45 6.87
C ASP A 307 -3.52 -17.36 7.55
N ARG A 308 -2.86 -18.24 6.80
CA ARG A 308 -1.82 -19.13 7.30
C ARG A 308 -0.67 -18.34 7.96
N LEU A 309 -0.14 -17.33 7.28
CA LEU A 309 0.93 -16.48 7.81
C LEU A 309 0.49 -15.71 9.05
N SER A 310 -0.72 -15.15 9.05
CA SER A 310 -1.23 -14.34 10.16
C SER A 310 -1.37 -15.10 11.48
N ARG A 311 -1.42 -16.44 11.43
CA ARG A 311 -1.50 -17.31 12.62
C ARG A 311 -0.16 -17.58 13.29
N HIS A 312 0.95 -17.28 12.60
CA HIS A 312 2.31 -17.67 13.04
C HIS A 312 3.25 -16.49 13.19
N VAL A 313 2.96 -15.37 12.54
CA VAL A 313 3.82 -14.18 12.55
C VAL A 313 3.42 -13.25 13.69
N PRO A 314 4.32 -12.97 14.64
CA PRO A 314 4.05 -12.06 15.75
C PRO A 314 4.09 -10.60 15.30
N THR A 315 3.47 -9.69 16.06
CA THR A 315 3.62 -8.25 15.87
C THR A 315 4.94 -7.78 16.49
N LEU A 316 5.91 -7.43 15.65
CA LEU A 316 7.26 -7.02 16.07
C LEU A 316 7.45 -5.50 16.09
N CYS A 317 6.61 -4.75 15.38
CA CYS A 317 6.68 -3.30 15.28
C CYS A 317 5.28 -2.70 15.41
N LYS A 318 5.15 -1.62 16.17
CA LYS A 318 3.91 -0.82 16.22
C LYS A 318 4.22 0.63 15.92
N VAL A 319 3.49 1.21 14.99
CA VAL A 319 3.63 2.58 14.51
C VAL A 319 2.27 3.26 14.53
N ALA A 320 2.21 4.58 14.58
CA ALA A 320 0.95 5.31 14.47
C ALA A 320 0.09 4.80 13.30
N PRO A 321 -1.21 4.59 13.49
CA PRO A 321 -2.04 4.97 14.62
C PRO A 321 -2.08 3.97 15.79
N SER A 322 -1.32 2.88 15.74
CA SER A 322 -1.34 1.80 16.75
C SER A 322 -0.36 2.04 17.91
N SER A 323 0.46 3.09 17.84
CA SER A 323 1.39 3.55 18.88
C SER A 323 1.76 5.02 18.67
N GLU A 324 2.61 5.56 19.55
CA GLU A 324 3.18 6.91 19.44
C GLU A 324 4.41 7.01 18.52
N TYR A 325 4.93 5.86 18.03
CA TYR A 325 6.05 5.82 17.10
C TYR A 325 5.62 6.20 15.69
N HIS A 326 6.52 6.87 14.94
CA HIS A 326 6.34 7.23 13.55
C HIS A 326 7.44 6.60 12.65
N MET A 327 7.37 6.82 11.34
CA MET A 327 8.34 6.22 10.41
C MET A 327 9.79 6.64 10.67
N GLU A 328 10.02 7.83 11.20
CA GLU A 328 11.34 8.30 11.63
C GLU A 328 11.93 7.46 12.78
N ASP A 329 11.09 6.95 13.68
CA ASP A 329 11.48 6.04 14.76
C ASP A 329 11.78 4.63 14.20
N VAL A 330 10.98 4.15 13.27
CA VAL A 330 11.24 2.89 12.55
C VAL A 330 12.59 2.98 11.83
N HIS A 331 12.87 4.10 11.15
CA HIS A 331 14.15 4.29 10.48
C HIS A 331 15.32 4.26 11.47
N ARG A 332 15.22 4.99 12.59
CA ARG A 332 16.23 4.97 13.66
C ARG A 332 16.46 3.57 14.23
N ALA A 333 15.42 2.74 14.26
CA ALA A 333 15.49 1.35 14.72
C ALA A 333 16.06 0.37 13.67
N GLY A 334 16.53 0.87 12.51
CA GLY A 334 17.10 0.07 11.43
C GLY A 334 16.15 -0.19 10.27
N GLY A 335 14.99 0.48 10.25
CA GLY A 335 14.04 0.45 9.14
C GLY A 335 13.44 -0.93 8.85
N THR A 336 13.00 -1.10 7.64
CA THR A 336 12.44 -2.37 7.14
C THR A 336 13.44 -3.53 7.29
N THR A 337 14.72 -3.28 7.06
CA THR A 337 15.77 -4.32 7.16
C THR A 337 15.94 -4.87 8.58
N ALA A 338 15.67 -4.07 9.61
CA ALA A 338 15.70 -4.55 10.99
C ALA A 338 14.50 -5.49 11.29
N ILE A 339 13.29 -5.15 10.81
CA ILE A 339 12.12 -6.02 10.99
C ILE A 339 12.32 -7.34 10.24
N LEU A 340 12.77 -7.27 8.97
CA LEU A 340 13.10 -8.46 8.18
C LEU A 340 14.22 -9.29 8.82
N GLY A 341 15.21 -8.65 9.43
CA GLY A 341 16.29 -9.30 10.17
C GLY A 341 15.78 -10.09 11.38
N GLU A 342 14.85 -9.51 12.16
CA GLU A 342 14.21 -10.21 13.28
C GLU A 342 13.36 -11.40 12.79
N LEU A 343 12.62 -11.21 11.69
CA LEU A 343 11.84 -12.29 11.08
C LEU A 343 12.72 -13.43 10.56
N LEU A 344 13.87 -13.11 9.97
CA LEU A 344 14.84 -14.11 9.52
C LEU A 344 15.43 -14.91 10.72
N ARG A 345 15.80 -14.23 11.81
CA ARG A 345 16.27 -14.86 13.06
C ARG A 345 15.20 -15.76 13.67
N ALA A 346 13.94 -15.37 13.57
CA ALA A 346 12.79 -16.15 14.02
C ALA A 346 12.42 -17.30 13.05
N LYS A 347 13.13 -17.46 11.92
CA LYS A 347 12.86 -18.45 10.86
C LYS A 347 11.47 -18.29 10.21
N LEU A 348 11.01 -17.05 10.09
CA LEU A 348 9.73 -16.66 9.49
C LEU A 348 9.90 -15.99 8.13
N LEU A 349 11.12 -15.95 7.59
CA LEU A 349 11.44 -15.26 6.35
C LEU A 349 12.21 -16.17 5.39
N HIS A 350 11.93 -16.08 4.10
CA HIS A 350 12.65 -16.76 3.03
C HIS A 350 13.90 -15.94 2.65
N GLY A 351 15.04 -16.28 3.22
CA GLY A 351 16.29 -15.55 3.03
C GLY A 351 16.91 -15.74 1.63
N GLU A 352 16.54 -16.80 0.92
CA GLU A 352 17.03 -17.12 -0.43
C GLU A 352 16.37 -16.32 -1.56
N ALA A 353 15.30 -15.57 -1.27
CA ALA A 353 14.61 -14.75 -2.27
C ALA A 353 15.56 -13.76 -2.94
N HIS A 354 15.47 -13.63 -4.26
CA HIS A 354 16.29 -12.69 -5.05
C HIS A 354 15.92 -11.24 -4.79
N THR A 355 16.89 -10.33 -5.02
CA THR A 355 16.66 -8.88 -4.89
C THR A 355 17.33 -8.12 -6.04
N VAL A 356 16.92 -6.86 -6.23
CA VAL A 356 17.55 -5.92 -7.17
C VAL A 356 19.01 -5.58 -6.84
N HIS A 357 19.48 -5.95 -5.67
CA HIS A 357 20.91 -5.84 -5.31
C HIS A 357 21.78 -6.87 -6.01
N GLY A 358 21.20 -7.85 -6.70
CA GLY A 358 21.90 -9.01 -7.25
C GLY A 358 22.35 -10.01 -6.19
N ALA A 359 21.86 -9.86 -4.96
CA ALA A 359 22.10 -10.71 -3.81
C ALA A 359 20.77 -11.29 -3.32
N THR A 360 20.83 -12.33 -2.49
CA THR A 360 19.65 -12.85 -1.79
C THR A 360 19.21 -11.91 -0.67
N MET A 361 17.96 -12.06 -0.20
CA MET A 361 17.45 -11.28 0.92
C MET A 361 18.34 -11.45 2.17
N ALA A 362 18.79 -12.66 2.48
CA ALA A 362 19.67 -12.91 3.61
C ALA A 362 21.01 -12.13 3.51
N GLU A 363 21.61 -12.07 2.31
CA GLU A 363 22.84 -11.31 2.07
C GLU A 363 22.61 -9.80 2.18
N VAL A 364 21.48 -9.28 1.73
CA VAL A 364 21.10 -7.88 1.91
C VAL A 364 20.94 -7.56 3.40
N LEU A 365 20.26 -8.42 4.17
CA LEU A 365 20.10 -8.23 5.61
C LEU A 365 21.43 -8.29 6.36
N GLN A 366 22.36 -9.17 5.95
CA GLN A 366 23.70 -9.21 6.53
C GLN A 366 24.44 -7.87 6.35
N GLN A 367 24.19 -7.17 5.24
CA GLN A 367 24.82 -5.88 4.94
C GLN A 367 24.13 -4.69 5.61
N TRP A 368 22.83 -4.74 5.84
CA TRP A 368 22.02 -3.56 6.22
C TRP A 368 21.31 -3.68 7.58
N ASP A 369 21.22 -4.85 8.20
CA ASP A 369 20.65 -4.97 9.55
C ASP A 369 21.62 -4.43 10.59
N ILE A 370 21.24 -3.35 11.27
CA ILE A 370 22.06 -2.65 12.29
C ILE A 370 22.44 -3.52 13.49
N THR A 371 21.75 -4.64 13.72
CA THR A 371 22.11 -5.59 14.78
C THR A 371 23.28 -6.47 14.37
N GLN A 372 23.40 -6.78 13.08
CA GLN A 372 24.47 -7.61 12.52
C GLN A 372 25.63 -6.80 11.99
N ASN A 373 25.35 -5.70 11.29
CA ASN A 373 26.38 -4.85 10.70
C ASN A 373 26.61 -3.58 11.57
N LYS A 374 27.78 -3.47 12.15
CA LYS A 374 28.21 -2.32 12.96
C LYS A 374 29.09 -1.33 12.18
N ASP A 375 29.14 -1.44 10.85
CA ASP A 375 29.83 -0.46 9.99
C ASP A 375 29.27 0.95 10.22
N GLU A 376 30.17 1.93 10.40
CA GLU A 376 29.79 3.31 10.73
C GLU A 376 28.91 3.95 9.64
N ALA A 377 29.10 3.60 8.38
CA ALA A 377 28.27 4.15 7.30
C ALA A 377 26.82 3.65 7.38
N VAL A 378 26.63 2.36 7.70
CA VAL A 378 25.30 1.76 7.90
C VAL A 378 24.64 2.34 9.16
N GLN A 379 25.37 2.41 10.27
CA GLN A 379 24.87 3.00 11.52
C GLN A 379 24.49 4.47 11.33
N LYS A 380 25.33 5.25 10.64
CA LYS A 380 25.07 6.65 10.33
C LYS A 380 23.82 6.82 9.46
N PHE A 381 23.62 5.97 8.45
CA PHE A 381 22.44 6.00 7.58
C PHE A 381 21.14 5.89 8.39
N PHE A 382 21.08 4.95 9.33
CA PHE A 382 19.91 4.76 10.19
C PHE A 382 19.79 5.76 11.36
N ARG A 383 20.79 6.62 11.58
CA ARG A 383 20.67 7.76 12.49
C ARG A 383 20.03 8.99 11.87
N ALA A 384 19.63 8.96 10.59
CA ALA A 384 18.95 10.08 9.96
C ALA A 384 17.72 10.48 10.78
N ALA A 385 17.65 11.76 11.15
CA ALA A 385 16.63 12.30 12.04
C ALA A 385 15.76 13.33 11.32
N PRO A 386 14.53 13.62 11.80
CA PRO A 386 13.71 14.70 11.29
C PRO A 386 14.36 16.06 11.56
N GLY A 387 14.17 17.02 10.64
CA GLY A 387 14.65 18.40 10.78
C GLY A 387 13.75 19.26 11.68
N GLY A 388 12.48 18.89 11.81
CA GLY A 388 11.50 19.63 12.62
C GLY A 388 11.09 20.99 12.06
N ILE A 389 11.29 21.21 10.75
CA ILE A 389 10.96 22.46 10.06
C ILE A 389 9.98 22.14 8.92
N ALA A 390 8.85 22.85 8.89
CA ALA A 390 7.86 22.72 7.84
C ALA A 390 8.46 23.08 6.47
N THR A 391 8.39 22.16 5.50
CA THR A 391 8.97 22.35 4.17
C THR A 391 8.42 21.37 3.14
N THR A 392 8.33 21.81 1.90
CA THR A 392 8.04 20.96 0.73
C THR A 392 9.29 20.57 -0.06
N ILE A 393 10.49 20.91 0.45
CA ILE A 393 11.76 20.72 -0.25
C ILE A 393 12.41 19.41 0.21
N ALA A 394 12.60 18.48 -0.73
CA ALA A 394 13.34 17.25 -0.48
C ALA A 394 14.83 17.53 -0.16
N PHE A 395 15.43 16.66 0.63
CA PHE A 395 16.86 16.68 0.96
C PHE A 395 17.34 17.98 1.61
N SER A 396 16.44 18.74 2.24
CA SER A 396 16.69 20.09 2.76
C SER A 396 17.41 20.11 4.10
N GLN A 397 17.63 18.95 4.74
CA GLN A 397 18.25 18.85 6.05
C GLN A 397 19.08 17.56 6.20
N SER A 398 19.99 17.54 7.21
CA SER A 398 20.94 16.44 7.46
C SER A 398 21.09 16.12 8.95
N MET A 399 20.02 16.29 9.72
CA MET A 399 20.01 16.03 11.17
C MET A 399 20.24 14.55 11.45
N LEU A 400 20.97 14.26 12.54
CA LEU A 400 21.26 12.89 12.95
C LEU A 400 20.89 12.68 14.42
N TYR A 401 20.29 11.53 14.71
CA TYR A 401 20.20 11.05 16.09
C TYR A 401 21.61 10.72 16.64
N PRO A 402 21.83 10.88 17.93
CA PRO A 402 23.10 10.50 18.55
C PRO A 402 23.46 9.02 18.36
N THR A 403 22.43 8.15 18.45
CA THR A 403 22.56 6.69 18.32
C THR A 403 21.37 6.14 17.54
N VAL A 404 21.54 4.96 16.93
CA VAL A 404 20.43 4.13 16.49
C VAL A 404 19.64 3.63 17.70
N ASP A 405 18.43 3.12 17.45
CA ASP A 405 17.63 2.37 18.43
C ASP A 405 17.80 0.87 18.13
N ASP A 406 18.67 0.19 18.86
CA ASP A 406 18.89 -1.26 18.76
C ASP A 406 18.29 -2.05 19.93
N ASP A 407 17.44 -1.42 20.76
CA ASP A 407 16.69 -2.09 21.80
C ASP A 407 15.56 -2.96 21.21
N ARG A 408 15.79 -4.25 21.17
CA ARG A 408 14.83 -5.24 20.68
C ARG A 408 13.87 -5.77 21.75
N SER A 409 13.99 -5.29 22.97
CA SER A 409 13.11 -5.71 24.10
C SER A 409 11.97 -4.73 24.34
N THR A 410 12.25 -3.41 24.32
CA THR A 410 11.27 -2.36 24.63
C THR A 410 11.16 -1.28 23.56
N GLY A 411 12.06 -1.27 22.58
CA GLY A 411 12.12 -0.28 21.51
C GLY A 411 10.97 -0.37 20.49
N CYS A 412 11.08 0.44 19.45
CA CYS A 412 10.10 0.50 18.36
C CYS A 412 9.97 -0.84 17.62
N ILE A 413 11.10 -1.46 17.29
CA ILE A 413 11.18 -2.78 16.66
C ILE A 413 11.65 -3.78 17.72
N ARG A 414 10.91 -4.85 17.92
CA ARG A 414 11.15 -5.89 18.92
C ARG A 414 11.51 -7.22 18.28
N ASP A 415 12.23 -8.06 19.03
CA ASP A 415 12.44 -9.44 18.64
C ASP A 415 11.20 -10.32 18.92
N ALA A 416 11.23 -11.56 18.47
CA ALA A 416 10.11 -12.49 18.63
C ALA A 416 9.82 -12.84 20.10
N ALA A 417 10.81 -12.78 21.00
CA ALA A 417 10.62 -13.07 22.41
C ALA A 417 9.89 -11.92 23.15
N HIS A 418 10.06 -10.69 22.67
CA HIS A 418 9.48 -9.48 23.24
C HIS A 418 8.40 -8.85 22.36
N ALA A 419 7.84 -9.62 21.41
CA ALA A 419 6.81 -9.15 20.50
C ALA A 419 5.66 -8.45 21.21
N TYR A 420 5.07 -7.44 20.58
CA TYR A 420 3.89 -6.72 21.10
C TYR A 420 2.68 -7.62 21.27
N SER A 421 2.53 -8.60 20.38
CA SER A 421 1.56 -9.69 20.49
C SER A 421 2.08 -10.93 19.76
N LYS A 422 1.66 -12.10 20.21
CA LYS A 422 1.98 -13.39 19.57
C LYS A 422 1.22 -13.57 18.25
N ASP A 423 0.02 -13.00 18.17
CA ASP A 423 -0.79 -12.94 16.96
C ASP A 423 -0.35 -11.73 16.10
N GLY A 424 -0.43 -11.90 14.80
CA GLY A 424 -0.07 -10.83 13.87
C GLY A 424 -0.99 -9.63 13.90
N GLY A 425 -0.55 -8.53 13.30
CA GLY A 425 -1.30 -7.27 13.21
C GLY A 425 -2.50 -7.29 12.26
N LEU A 426 -2.67 -8.37 11.47
CA LEU A 426 -3.77 -8.56 10.53
C LEU A 426 -4.36 -9.96 10.69
N ALA A 427 -5.67 -10.11 10.41
CA ALA A 427 -6.34 -11.40 10.41
C ALA A 427 -7.38 -11.51 9.28
N VAL A 428 -7.51 -12.72 8.73
CA VAL A 428 -8.58 -13.09 7.80
C VAL A 428 -9.69 -13.79 8.57
N LEU A 429 -10.93 -13.33 8.43
CA LEU A 429 -12.09 -14.00 9.01
C LEU A 429 -12.95 -14.62 7.90
N HIS A 430 -13.59 -15.75 8.21
CA HIS A 430 -14.51 -16.44 7.31
C HIS A 430 -15.85 -16.73 8.01
N GLY A 431 -16.89 -16.95 7.23
CA GLY A 431 -18.21 -17.33 7.74
C GLY A 431 -19.30 -17.11 6.70
N ASN A 432 -20.56 -17.25 7.11
CA ASN A 432 -21.68 -17.14 6.19
C ASN A 432 -21.88 -15.73 5.61
N ILE A 433 -21.29 -14.70 6.21
CA ILE A 433 -21.26 -13.34 5.68
C ILE A 433 -20.12 -13.18 4.64
N ALA A 434 -18.98 -13.81 4.88
CA ALA A 434 -17.73 -13.63 4.13
C ALA A 434 -17.15 -15.01 3.78
N VAL A 435 -17.77 -15.71 2.83
CA VAL A 435 -17.34 -17.07 2.44
C VAL A 435 -15.97 -17.08 1.77
N ASP A 436 -15.61 -16.00 1.05
CA ASP A 436 -14.31 -15.83 0.42
C ASP A 436 -13.35 -15.01 1.29
N GLY A 437 -13.76 -14.66 2.52
CA GLY A 437 -12.98 -13.98 3.53
C GLY A 437 -13.27 -12.49 3.67
N CYS A 438 -12.78 -11.93 4.77
CA CYS A 438 -12.73 -10.50 5.07
C CYS A 438 -11.51 -10.23 5.95
N ILE A 439 -11.11 -8.96 6.08
CA ILE A 439 -9.85 -8.56 6.72
C ILE A 439 -10.13 -7.67 7.93
N VAL A 440 -9.39 -7.90 9.01
CA VAL A 440 -9.35 -7.02 10.18
C VAL A 440 -7.90 -6.68 10.55
N LYS A 441 -7.64 -5.40 10.86
CA LYS A 441 -6.37 -4.94 11.43
C LYS A 441 -6.40 -5.18 12.94
N THR A 442 -5.90 -6.34 13.38
CA THR A 442 -5.92 -6.75 14.78
C THR A 442 -5.02 -5.90 15.67
N ALA A 443 -3.92 -5.34 15.12
CA ALA A 443 -3.03 -4.42 15.85
C ALA A 443 -3.75 -3.18 16.43
N GLY A 444 -4.89 -2.80 15.86
CA GLY A 444 -5.71 -1.66 16.30
C GLY A 444 -6.94 -2.04 17.13
N VAL A 445 -7.17 -3.34 17.40
CA VAL A 445 -8.35 -3.83 18.16
C VAL A 445 -7.98 -3.99 19.63
N ASP A 446 -8.84 -3.49 20.50
CA ASP A 446 -8.71 -3.70 21.95
C ASP A 446 -9.01 -5.17 22.31
N GLU A 447 -8.24 -5.74 23.23
CA GLU A 447 -8.37 -7.14 23.63
C GLU A 447 -9.77 -7.48 24.14
N SER A 448 -10.49 -6.53 24.75
CA SER A 448 -11.84 -6.71 25.29
C SER A 448 -12.90 -6.97 24.22
N ILE A 449 -12.65 -6.64 22.96
CA ILE A 449 -13.59 -6.79 21.84
C ILE A 449 -13.08 -7.72 20.72
N LEU A 450 -12.07 -8.54 21.00
CA LEU A 450 -11.64 -9.59 20.05
C LEU A 450 -12.76 -10.63 19.79
N LYS A 451 -13.69 -10.76 20.73
CA LYS A 451 -14.96 -11.46 20.55
C LYS A 451 -16.09 -10.46 20.77
N PHE A 452 -16.91 -10.30 19.77
CA PHE A 452 -17.98 -9.31 19.76
C PHE A 452 -19.26 -9.90 19.18
N THR A 453 -20.38 -9.65 19.82
CA THR A 453 -21.70 -9.99 19.29
C THR A 453 -22.58 -8.76 19.42
N GLY A 454 -23.17 -8.32 18.32
CA GLY A 454 -23.95 -7.10 18.30
C GLY A 454 -25.07 -7.13 17.28
N ARG A 455 -25.91 -6.08 17.32
CA ARG A 455 -27.02 -5.90 16.41
C ARG A 455 -26.59 -5.09 15.19
N ALA A 456 -26.98 -5.54 14.01
CA ALA A 456 -26.71 -4.85 12.77
C ALA A 456 -27.47 -3.53 12.66
N ARG A 457 -26.74 -2.45 12.35
CA ARG A 457 -27.23 -1.17 11.85
C ARG A 457 -26.80 -1.06 10.40
N VAL A 458 -27.75 -1.11 9.47
CA VAL A 458 -27.46 -1.34 8.05
C VAL A 458 -27.56 -0.04 7.25
N PHE A 459 -26.48 0.27 6.53
CA PHE A 459 -26.35 1.45 5.68
C PHE A 459 -25.92 1.06 4.27
N GLU A 460 -26.42 1.76 3.25
CA GLU A 460 -26.09 1.52 1.85
C GLU A 460 -25.06 2.52 1.30
N SER A 461 -24.55 3.41 2.17
CA SER A 461 -23.44 4.33 1.86
C SER A 461 -22.65 4.69 3.12
N GLN A 462 -21.41 5.15 2.94
CA GLN A 462 -20.63 5.75 4.02
C GLN A 462 -21.32 7.00 4.58
N ASP A 463 -21.90 7.81 3.71
CA ASP A 463 -22.49 9.11 4.09
C ASP A 463 -23.66 8.92 5.05
N ASP A 464 -24.54 7.93 4.78
CA ASP A 464 -25.66 7.58 5.66
C ASP A 464 -25.16 7.07 7.02
N ALA A 465 -24.13 6.22 7.02
CA ALA A 465 -23.54 5.70 8.25
C ALA A 465 -22.91 6.83 9.10
N VAL A 466 -22.18 7.74 8.47
CA VAL A 466 -21.58 8.90 9.13
C VAL A 466 -22.66 9.80 9.73
N ALA A 467 -23.71 10.10 8.97
CA ALA A 467 -24.83 10.92 9.45
C ALA A 467 -25.49 10.31 10.70
N SER A 468 -25.74 9.00 10.70
CA SER A 468 -26.33 8.27 11.82
C SER A 468 -25.41 8.21 13.05
N ILE A 469 -24.09 8.05 12.86
CA ILE A 469 -23.12 8.09 13.97
C ILE A 469 -23.11 9.48 14.62
N LEU A 470 -23.07 10.53 13.82
CA LEU A 470 -23.06 11.91 14.31
C LEU A 470 -24.36 12.30 15.01
N ALA A 471 -25.50 11.75 14.57
CA ALA A 471 -26.82 11.95 15.17
C ALA A 471 -27.05 11.11 16.46
N ASP A 472 -26.03 10.39 16.97
CA ASP A 472 -26.10 9.50 18.13
C ASP A 472 -27.14 8.36 17.99
N GLU A 473 -27.47 7.95 16.76
CA GLU A 473 -28.37 6.85 16.47
C GLU A 473 -27.69 5.47 16.57
N VAL A 474 -26.36 5.44 16.41
CA VAL A 474 -25.53 4.26 16.67
C VAL A 474 -25.16 4.24 18.15
N VAL A 475 -25.39 3.11 18.80
CA VAL A 475 -25.20 2.95 20.24
C VAL A 475 -24.26 1.78 20.56
N ALA A 476 -23.79 1.72 21.81
CA ALA A 476 -22.94 0.63 22.28
C ALA A 476 -23.61 -0.74 22.05
N GLY A 477 -22.85 -1.69 21.50
CA GLY A 477 -23.32 -3.02 21.14
C GLY A 477 -23.78 -3.15 19.68
N ASP A 478 -23.73 -2.09 18.90
CA ASP A 478 -24.09 -2.17 17.47
C ASP A 478 -22.93 -2.66 16.59
N VAL A 479 -23.28 -3.36 15.50
CA VAL A 479 -22.42 -3.64 14.37
C VAL A 479 -22.87 -2.75 13.20
N VAL A 480 -22.10 -1.73 12.89
CA VAL A 480 -22.39 -0.82 11.76
C VAL A 480 -22.01 -1.52 10.46
N VAL A 481 -22.99 -1.86 9.65
CA VAL A 481 -22.84 -2.54 8.37
C VAL A 481 -22.96 -1.53 7.24
N ILE A 482 -21.86 -1.29 6.52
CA ILE A 482 -21.82 -0.40 5.34
C ILE A 482 -21.62 -1.28 4.11
N ARG A 483 -22.65 -1.41 3.28
CA ARG A 483 -22.65 -2.30 2.11
C ARG A 483 -22.79 -1.55 0.80
N TYR A 484 -22.49 -2.23 -0.31
CA TYR A 484 -22.44 -1.65 -1.67
C TYR A 484 -21.32 -0.60 -1.82
N GLU A 485 -20.26 -0.70 -1.03
CA GLU A 485 -19.04 0.11 -1.17
C GLU A 485 -17.84 -0.71 -1.70
N GLY A 486 -18.09 -1.91 -2.19
CA GLY A 486 -17.08 -2.79 -2.77
C GLY A 486 -16.55 -2.34 -4.14
N PRO A 487 -15.64 -3.12 -4.76
CA PRO A 487 -15.02 -2.79 -6.05
C PRO A 487 -16.04 -2.46 -7.14
N LYS A 488 -17.09 -3.29 -7.29
CA LYS A 488 -18.16 -3.11 -8.26
C LYS A 488 -19.26 -2.21 -7.75
N GLY A 489 -19.68 -2.41 -6.51
CA GLY A 489 -20.85 -1.77 -5.91
C GLY A 489 -20.64 -0.30 -5.58
N GLY A 490 -19.42 0.11 -5.23
CA GLY A 490 -19.05 1.48 -4.94
C GLY A 490 -19.37 2.46 -6.07
N PRO A 491 -18.92 2.27 -7.32
CA PRO A 491 -17.73 1.51 -7.69
C PRO A 491 -16.43 2.18 -7.26
N GLY A 492 -15.35 1.42 -7.22
CA GLY A 492 -14.03 1.91 -6.84
C GLY A 492 -13.64 1.60 -5.41
N MET A 493 -14.48 0.84 -4.67
CA MET A 493 -14.16 0.33 -3.33
C MET A 493 -13.69 1.45 -2.39
N GLN A 494 -14.58 2.39 -2.11
CA GLN A 494 -14.30 3.58 -1.30
C GLN A 494 -13.56 3.23 -0.02
N GLU A 495 -12.44 3.91 0.24
CA GLU A 495 -11.71 3.82 1.50
C GLU A 495 -12.37 4.70 2.54
N MET A 496 -12.64 4.15 3.71
CA MET A 496 -13.37 4.82 4.76
C MET A 496 -12.49 5.02 5.99
N LEU A 497 -12.42 6.27 6.47
CA LEU A 497 -11.77 6.63 7.73
C LEU A 497 -12.76 7.36 8.65
N TYR A 498 -13.65 8.16 8.10
CA TYR A 498 -14.60 8.96 8.88
C TYR A 498 -15.52 8.14 9.79
N PRO A 499 -16.14 7.01 9.36
CA PRO A 499 -16.98 6.23 10.26
C PRO A 499 -16.21 5.74 11.49
N THR A 500 -14.96 5.29 11.33
CA THR A 500 -14.13 4.81 12.43
C THR A 500 -13.68 5.96 13.34
N THR A 501 -13.34 7.11 12.76
CA THR A 501 -12.94 8.31 13.48
C THR A 501 -14.09 8.84 14.34
N TYR A 502 -15.30 8.90 13.77
CA TYR A 502 -16.48 9.42 14.50
C TYR A 502 -16.96 8.45 15.59
N LEU A 503 -16.91 7.14 15.37
CA LEU A 503 -17.14 6.19 16.47
C LEU A 503 -16.15 6.41 17.63
N LYS A 504 -14.87 6.68 17.30
CA LYS A 504 -13.86 6.97 18.32
C LYS A 504 -14.15 8.28 19.06
N SER A 505 -14.49 9.37 18.35
CA SER A 505 -14.81 10.68 18.96
C SER A 505 -16.06 10.62 19.84
N LYS A 506 -17.06 9.80 19.46
CA LYS A 506 -18.26 9.53 20.27
C LYS A 506 -18.04 8.55 21.44
N GLY A 507 -16.80 8.06 21.65
CA GLY A 507 -16.48 7.09 22.71
C GLY A 507 -16.95 5.65 22.43
N LEU A 508 -17.39 5.38 21.20
CA LEU A 508 -17.92 4.07 20.78
C LEU A 508 -16.85 3.11 20.20
N GLY A 509 -15.62 3.56 20.03
CA GLY A 509 -14.56 2.81 19.36
C GLY A 509 -14.20 1.44 19.96
N LYS A 510 -14.53 1.20 21.24
CA LYS A 510 -14.39 -0.11 21.92
C LYS A 510 -15.72 -0.77 22.21
N LEU A 511 -16.83 -0.21 21.77
CA LEU A 511 -18.19 -0.63 22.11
C LEU A 511 -19.01 -1.03 20.88
N CYS A 512 -18.51 -0.77 19.69
CA CYS A 512 -19.15 -1.08 18.42
C CYS A 512 -18.17 -1.78 17.47
N ALA A 513 -18.70 -2.50 16.48
CA ALA A 513 -17.96 -3.03 15.35
C ALA A 513 -18.41 -2.35 14.06
N LEU A 514 -17.50 -2.31 13.07
CA LEU A 514 -17.77 -1.88 11.69
C LEU A 514 -17.55 -3.04 10.74
N LEU A 515 -18.44 -3.21 9.76
CA LEU A 515 -18.39 -4.25 8.76
C LEU A 515 -18.70 -3.66 7.38
N THR A 516 -17.86 -3.94 6.37
CA THR A 516 -18.08 -3.41 5.01
C THR A 516 -17.52 -4.32 3.92
N ASP A 517 -18.14 -4.28 2.75
CA ASP A 517 -17.58 -4.80 1.50
C ASP A 517 -16.65 -3.79 0.79
N GLY A 518 -16.58 -2.56 1.30
CA GLY A 518 -15.56 -1.58 0.99
C GLY A 518 -14.25 -1.85 1.75
N ARG A 519 -13.48 -0.81 2.02
CA ARG A 519 -12.21 -0.91 2.74
C ARG A 519 -12.06 0.22 3.77
N PHE A 520 -11.25 -0.03 4.77
CA PHE A 520 -10.88 0.97 5.77
C PHE A 520 -9.45 1.45 5.54
N SER A 521 -9.18 2.70 5.91
CA SER A 521 -7.85 3.30 5.87
C SER A 521 -6.86 2.57 6.80
N GLY A 522 -5.57 2.61 6.46
CA GLY A 522 -4.49 2.18 7.35
C GLY A 522 -4.46 2.93 8.69
N GLY A 523 -5.03 4.16 8.73
CA GLY A 523 -5.23 4.97 9.94
C GLY A 523 -6.37 4.52 10.85
N THR A 524 -7.12 3.49 10.47
CA THR A 524 -8.26 2.98 11.23
C THR A 524 -7.83 2.26 12.51
N SER A 525 -8.56 2.52 13.59
CA SER A 525 -8.49 1.79 14.86
C SER A 525 -9.87 1.28 15.26
N GLY A 526 -9.92 0.34 16.21
CA GLY A 526 -11.15 -0.33 16.63
C GLY A 526 -11.48 -1.57 15.80
N LEU A 527 -12.60 -2.23 16.11
CA LEU A 527 -13.04 -3.47 15.45
C LEU A 527 -13.68 -3.13 14.09
N SER A 528 -12.82 -2.97 13.08
CA SER A 528 -13.24 -2.60 11.72
C SER A 528 -12.85 -3.71 10.74
N ILE A 529 -13.87 -4.32 10.13
CA ILE A 529 -13.76 -5.49 9.26
C ILE A 529 -14.14 -5.05 7.84
N GLY A 530 -13.17 -5.05 6.94
CA GLY A 530 -13.34 -4.68 5.54
C GLY A 530 -13.16 -5.83 4.57
N HIS A 531 -13.27 -5.52 3.29
CA HIS A 531 -13.05 -6.46 2.17
C HIS A 531 -13.97 -7.68 2.21
N VAL A 532 -15.18 -7.54 2.76
CA VAL A 532 -16.13 -8.67 2.83
C VAL A 532 -16.38 -9.20 1.43
N SER A 533 -16.04 -10.46 1.24
CA SER A 533 -16.10 -11.12 -0.06
C SER A 533 -16.97 -12.39 0.01
N PRO A 534 -17.85 -12.58 -0.96
CA PRO A 534 -18.23 -11.69 -2.09
C PRO A 534 -18.90 -10.38 -1.63
N GLU A 535 -18.64 -9.27 -2.34
CA GLU A 535 -19.32 -8.00 -2.08
C GLU A 535 -20.85 -8.05 -2.35
N ALA A 536 -21.60 -7.12 -1.77
CA ALA A 536 -23.06 -7.03 -1.94
C ALA A 536 -23.49 -6.98 -3.42
N ALA A 537 -22.80 -6.19 -4.24
CA ALA A 537 -23.11 -6.04 -5.68
C ALA A 537 -22.78 -7.27 -6.54
N ARG A 538 -22.12 -8.28 -5.95
CA ARG A 538 -21.82 -9.59 -6.56
C ARG A 538 -22.64 -10.73 -5.95
N GLY A 539 -23.68 -10.41 -5.20
CA GLY A 539 -24.55 -11.42 -4.58
C GLY A 539 -24.03 -11.94 -3.24
N GLY A 540 -23.08 -11.24 -2.62
CA GLY A 540 -22.56 -11.57 -1.29
C GLY A 540 -23.63 -11.48 -0.20
N ALA A 541 -23.49 -12.30 0.84
CA ALA A 541 -24.47 -12.38 1.94
C ALA A 541 -24.57 -11.09 2.75
N ILE A 542 -23.57 -10.21 2.70
CA ILE A 542 -23.64 -8.88 3.32
C ILE A 542 -24.85 -8.07 2.81
N ALA A 543 -25.28 -8.29 1.56
CA ALA A 543 -26.49 -7.68 0.99
C ALA A 543 -27.79 -8.16 1.64
N LEU A 544 -27.76 -9.30 2.32
CA LEU A 544 -28.92 -9.97 2.91
C LEU A 544 -29.07 -9.70 4.41
N ILE A 545 -28.14 -8.98 5.01
CA ILE A 545 -28.22 -8.55 6.41
C ILE A 545 -29.37 -7.53 6.53
N GLU A 546 -30.24 -7.74 7.51
CA GLU A 546 -31.35 -6.86 7.84
C GLU A 546 -31.10 -6.08 9.13
N GLU A 547 -31.76 -4.93 9.28
CA GLU A 547 -31.67 -4.10 10.46
C GLU A 547 -32.05 -4.88 11.71
N GLY A 548 -31.20 -4.85 12.73
CA GLY A 548 -31.40 -5.56 14.00
C GLY A 548 -30.93 -7.03 14.03
N ASP A 549 -30.46 -7.59 12.92
CA ASP A 549 -29.87 -8.93 12.90
C ASP A 549 -28.70 -9.05 13.86
N THR A 550 -28.50 -10.24 14.42
CA THR A 550 -27.35 -10.50 15.30
C THR A 550 -26.15 -10.98 14.50
N ILE A 551 -25.01 -10.30 14.65
CA ILE A 551 -23.72 -10.67 14.05
C ILE A 551 -22.74 -11.03 15.16
N ALA A 552 -22.13 -12.22 15.05
CA ALA A 552 -21.07 -12.69 15.94
C ALA A 552 -19.72 -12.64 15.23
N ILE A 553 -18.72 -12.04 15.88
CA ILE A 553 -17.34 -11.89 15.44
C ILE A 553 -16.43 -12.54 16.47
N ASP A 554 -15.57 -13.46 16.03
CA ASP A 554 -14.58 -14.14 16.89
C ASP A 554 -13.22 -14.14 16.18
N ILE A 555 -12.39 -13.13 16.47
CA ILE A 555 -11.06 -12.98 15.86
C ILE A 555 -10.13 -14.15 16.21
N PRO A 556 -10.03 -14.61 17.47
CA PRO A 556 -9.25 -15.79 17.83
C PRO A 556 -9.58 -17.04 17.01
N HIS A 557 -10.88 -17.27 16.73
CA HIS A 557 -11.33 -18.41 15.91
C HIS A 557 -11.48 -18.08 14.42
N ARG A 558 -11.11 -16.86 14.00
CA ARG A 558 -11.18 -16.44 12.60
C ARG A 558 -12.57 -16.55 11.99
N SER A 559 -13.62 -16.21 12.75
CA SER A 559 -14.99 -16.36 12.28
C SER A 559 -15.82 -15.08 12.35
N ILE A 560 -16.74 -14.94 11.38
CA ILE A 560 -17.77 -13.91 11.34
C ILE A 560 -19.08 -14.56 10.87
N THR A 561 -20.15 -14.39 11.65
CA THR A 561 -21.39 -15.13 11.42
C THR A 561 -22.62 -14.26 11.63
N LEU A 562 -23.50 -14.22 10.64
CA LEU A 562 -24.87 -13.76 10.78
C LEU A 562 -25.67 -14.88 11.44
N GLN A 563 -26.25 -14.60 12.61
CA GLN A 563 -26.94 -15.60 13.44
C GLN A 563 -28.38 -15.80 12.97
N ILE A 564 -28.55 -16.28 11.75
CA ILE A 564 -29.83 -16.74 11.19
C ILE A 564 -29.67 -18.16 10.66
N SER A 565 -30.79 -18.86 10.44
CA SER A 565 -30.75 -20.20 9.87
C SER A 565 -30.40 -20.15 8.37
N GLU A 566 -29.86 -21.27 7.85
CA GLU A 566 -29.62 -21.41 6.40
C GLU A 566 -30.91 -21.26 5.59
N SER A 567 -32.03 -21.74 6.11
CA SER A 567 -33.35 -21.58 5.47
C SER A 567 -33.78 -20.13 5.38
N GLU A 568 -33.54 -19.34 6.43
CA GLU A 568 -33.82 -17.89 6.43
C GLU A 568 -32.91 -17.17 5.42
N MET A 569 -31.63 -17.49 5.39
CA MET A 569 -30.68 -16.93 4.40
C MET A 569 -31.13 -17.23 2.96
N ALA A 570 -31.60 -18.45 2.71
CA ALA A 570 -32.12 -18.86 1.39
C ALA A 570 -33.39 -18.10 1.00
N VAL A 571 -34.30 -17.87 1.95
CA VAL A 571 -35.51 -17.05 1.73
C VAL A 571 -35.12 -15.61 1.36
N ARG A 572 -34.25 -14.97 2.14
CA ARG A 572 -33.79 -13.60 1.87
C ARG A 572 -33.11 -13.49 0.49
N ARG A 573 -32.29 -14.49 0.13
CA ARG A 573 -31.66 -14.56 -1.20
C ARG A 573 -32.70 -14.65 -2.31
N SER A 574 -33.74 -15.48 -2.14
CA SER A 574 -34.81 -15.61 -3.11
C SER A 574 -35.61 -14.32 -3.29
N VAL A 575 -35.91 -13.62 -2.18
CA VAL A 575 -36.55 -12.29 -2.19
C VAL A 575 -35.68 -11.27 -2.92
N MET A 576 -34.37 -11.26 -2.66
CA MET A 576 -33.44 -10.38 -3.35
C MET A 576 -33.41 -10.65 -4.86
N MET A 577 -33.33 -11.92 -5.27
CA MET A 577 -33.31 -12.29 -6.69
C MET A 577 -34.63 -11.96 -7.41
N ALA A 578 -35.77 -12.02 -6.72
CA ALA A 578 -37.06 -11.65 -7.25
C ALA A 578 -37.16 -10.17 -7.66
N ARG A 579 -36.25 -9.32 -7.19
CA ARG A 579 -36.13 -7.91 -7.61
C ARG A 579 -35.67 -7.74 -9.08
N GLY A 580 -35.24 -8.82 -9.74
CA GLY A 580 -34.78 -8.82 -11.13
C GLY A 580 -33.57 -7.89 -11.35
N LYS A 581 -33.66 -6.96 -12.28
CA LYS A 581 -32.55 -6.03 -12.59
C LYS A 581 -32.15 -5.10 -11.43
N LYS A 582 -33.00 -4.98 -10.40
CA LYS A 582 -32.72 -4.21 -9.18
C LYS A 582 -32.09 -5.06 -8.07
N ALA A 583 -31.96 -6.37 -8.28
CA ALA A 583 -31.26 -7.23 -7.34
C ALA A 583 -29.79 -6.81 -7.21
N TRP A 584 -29.26 -6.93 -6.00
CA TRP A 584 -27.87 -6.64 -5.68
C TRP A 584 -27.44 -5.19 -5.97
N HIS A 585 -28.40 -4.28 -5.90
CA HIS A 585 -28.17 -2.83 -5.98
C HIS A 585 -28.74 -2.14 -4.76
N PRO A 586 -28.12 -1.01 -4.32
CA PRO A 586 -28.67 -0.22 -3.22
C PRO A 586 -30.09 0.25 -3.54
N ALA A 587 -30.97 0.27 -2.52
CA ALA A 587 -32.38 0.61 -2.71
C ALA A 587 -32.62 2.12 -2.83
N THR A 588 -31.88 2.91 -2.06
CA THR A 588 -32.14 4.34 -1.90
C THR A 588 -30.96 5.24 -2.28
N ARG A 589 -29.74 4.70 -2.35
CA ARG A 589 -28.54 5.49 -2.62
C ARG A 589 -28.57 6.09 -4.03
N VAL A 590 -28.41 7.43 -4.10
CA VAL A 590 -28.21 8.16 -5.35
C VAL A 590 -26.75 8.55 -5.46
N ARG A 591 -26.04 8.01 -6.48
CA ARG A 591 -24.62 8.31 -6.72
C ARG A 591 -24.36 8.52 -8.20
N HIS A 592 -23.68 9.61 -8.55
CA HIS A 592 -23.20 9.82 -9.92
C HIS A 592 -21.98 8.93 -10.16
N VAL A 593 -22.06 8.07 -11.16
CA VAL A 593 -20.97 7.17 -11.57
C VAL A 593 -20.46 7.59 -12.93
N SER A 594 -19.23 8.12 -12.97
CA SER A 594 -18.58 8.58 -14.20
C SER A 594 -18.28 7.44 -15.18
N VAL A 595 -17.93 7.79 -16.42
CA VAL A 595 -17.53 6.80 -17.45
C VAL A 595 -16.34 5.96 -16.98
N ALA A 596 -15.33 6.58 -16.36
CA ALA A 596 -14.14 5.88 -15.87
C ALA A 596 -14.50 4.86 -14.78
N LEU A 597 -15.36 5.24 -13.82
CA LEU A 597 -15.80 4.34 -12.75
C LEU A 597 -16.68 3.20 -13.27
N ARG A 598 -17.53 3.46 -14.27
CA ARG A 598 -18.33 2.41 -14.93
C ARG A 598 -17.45 1.41 -15.66
N ALA A 599 -16.40 1.87 -16.35
CA ALA A 599 -15.46 0.99 -17.03
C ALA A 599 -14.72 0.09 -16.03
N TYR A 600 -14.27 0.64 -14.90
CA TYR A 600 -13.67 -0.15 -13.83
C TYR A 600 -14.65 -1.19 -13.27
N ALA A 601 -15.86 -0.78 -12.88
CA ALA A 601 -16.88 -1.67 -12.31
C ALA A 601 -17.29 -2.83 -13.23
N ALA A 602 -17.21 -2.63 -14.55
CA ALA A 602 -17.57 -3.65 -15.54
C ALA A 602 -16.57 -4.81 -15.58
N MET A 603 -15.32 -4.56 -15.24
CA MET A 603 -14.21 -5.52 -15.38
C MET A 603 -13.57 -5.92 -14.04
N THR A 604 -13.86 -5.23 -12.93
CA THR A 604 -13.19 -5.49 -11.66
C THR A 604 -13.56 -6.85 -11.07
N THR A 605 -12.60 -7.52 -10.44
CA THR A 605 -12.81 -8.70 -9.59
C THR A 605 -13.26 -8.29 -8.18
N SER A 606 -13.56 -9.26 -7.31
CA SER A 606 -13.83 -9.00 -5.89
C SER A 606 -12.53 -8.77 -5.10
N ALA A 607 -12.68 -8.33 -3.84
CA ALA A 607 -11.55 -7.94 -2.99
C ALA A 607 -10.62 -9.11 -2.65
N ASP A 608 -11.15 -10.31 -2.46
CA ASP A 608 -10.38 -11.56 -2.24
C ASP A 608 -9.45 -11.93 -3.41
N LYS A 609 -9.64 -11.30 -4.58
CA LYS A 609 -8.81 -11.41 -5.78
C LYS A 609 -8.06 -10.12 -6.13
N GLY A 610 -7.93 -9.20 -5.17
CA GLY A 610 -7.20 -7.95 -5.34
C GLY A 610 -7.97 -6.83 -6.03
N ALA A 611 -9.27 -6.98 -6.30
CA ALA A 611 -10.08 -6.00 -7.01
C ALA A 611 -9.40 -5.50 -8.31
N VAL A 612 -8.78 -6.42 -9.05
CA VAL A 612 -8.09 -6.14 -10.32
C VAL A 612 -9.08 -6.04 -11.46
N ARG A 613 -8.71 -5.32 -12.50
CA ARG A 613 -9.43 -5.33 -13.76
C ARG A 613 -9.09 -6.62 -14.53
N ASP A 614 -10.09 -7.47 -14.70
CA ASP A 614 -10.01 -8.71 -15.43
C ASP A 614 -10.86 -8.63 -16.71
N VAL A 615 -10.20 -8.52 -17.85
CA VAL A 615 -10.85 -8.38 -19.16
C VAL A 615 -11.64 -9.64 -19.57
N SER A 616 -11.29 -10.81 -19.06
CA SER A 616 -12.03 -12.06 -19.34
C SER A 616 -13.50 -11.99 -18.91
N GLN A 617 -13.83 -11.11 -17.95
CA GLN A 617 -15.22 -10.89 -17.52
C GLN A 617 -16.13 -10.29 -18.60
N ILE A 618 -15.59 -9.72 -19.66
CA ILE A 618 -16.33 -9.15 -20.78
C ILE A 618 -16.22 -9.96 -22.07
N GLU A 619 -15.23 -10.85 -22.17
CA GLU A 619 -15.03 -11.71 -23.36
C GLU A 619 -16.06 -12.82 -23.49
N HIS A 620 -16.75 -13.16 -22.41
CA HIS A 620 -17.77 -14.21 -22.33
C HIS A 620 -19.21 -13.67 -22.25
N ARG A 621 -19.45 -12.41 -22.61
CA ARG A 621 -20.78 -11.79 -22.60
C ARG A 621 -21.44 -11.76 -23.98
#